data_6748927063794885394e2bfb030c5f27
#
_entry.id   6748927063794885394e2bfb030c5f27
#
_cell.length_a   1.000
_cell.length_b   1.000
_cell.length_c   1.000
_cell.angle_alpha   90.00
_cell.angle_beta   90.00
_cell.angle_gamma   90.00
#
_symmetry.space_group_name_H-M   'P 1'
#
loop_
_entity.id
_entity.type
_entity.pdbx_description
1 polymer ?
#
loop_
_entity_poly.entity_id
_entity_poly.type
_entity_poly.pdbx_seq_one_letter_code
_entity_poly.pdbx_strand_id
1 'polypeptide(L)'
;VGYLPVDAAARAARIRELEALSRRTAQTQLLIETPYRNAALLQALLTALAPTTMLSVSCALTTPVGWTRSQPVARWREQRIEMPARLPAVFGLLAA
;
A
#
# COMPACT_ATOMS: atom_id res chain seq x y z
N VAL A 1 0.92 -5.79 11.65
CA VAL A 1 0.01 -4.77 11.26
C VAL A 1 -1.26 -5.39 10.75
N GLY A 2 -1.51 -5.64 9.50
CA GLY A 2 -2.68 -6.39 9.07
C GLY A 2 -3.72 -5.57 8.33
N TYR A 3 -5.00 -5.79 8.63
CA TYR A 3 -6.08 -5.18 7.86
C TYR A 3 -6.38 -3.75 8.30
N LEU A 4 -6.73 -2.90 7.33
CA LEU A 4 -7.18 -1.54 7.57
C LEU A 4 -8.69 -1.49 7.77
N PRO A 5 -9.21 -0.43 8.43
CA PRO A 5 -10.65 -0.23 8.52
C PRO A 5 -11.31 -0.14 7.15
N VAL A 6 -12.58 -0.54 7.07
CA VAL A 6 -13.34 -0.48 5.83
C VAL A 6 -13.79 0.96 5.54
N ASP A 7 -14.12 1.73 6.57
CA ASP A 7 -14.52 3.13 6.43
C ASP A 7 -13.39 3.97 5.82
N ALA A 8 -13.68 4.75 4.79
CA ALA A 8 -12.67 5.50 4.05
C ALA A 8 -11.94 6.53 4.91
N ALA A 9 -12.64 7.24 5.78
CA ALA A 9 -12.03 8.25 6.65
C ALA A 9 -11.13 7.59 7.70
N ALA A 10 -11.60 6.51 8.34
CA ALA A 10 -10.83 5.76 9.32
C ALA A 10 -9.60 5.12 8.67
N ARG A 11 -9.76 4.61 7.45
CA ARG A 11 -8.66 4.02 6.68
C ARG A 11 -7.57 5.05 6.39
N ALA A 12 -7.95 6.24 5.93
CA ALA A 12 -6.99 7.31 5.64
C ALA A 12 -6.25 7.75 6.91
N ALA A 13 -6.95 7.88 8.03
CA ALA A 13 -6.33 8.23 9.30
C ALA A 13 -5.33 7.16 9.74
N ARG A 14 -5.68 5.89 9.60
CA ARG A 14 -4.80 4.79 9.97
C ARG A 14 -3.56 4.73 9.08
N ILE A 15 -3.71 4.97 7.79
CA ILE A 15 -2.58 5.02 6.86
C ILE A 15 -1.60 6.12 7.29
N ARG A 16 -2.10 7.30 7.65
CA ARG A 16 -1.26 8.41 8.12
C ARG A 16 -0.56 8.08 9.44
N GLU A 17 -1.23 7.38 10.35
CA GLU A 17 -0.63 6.91 11.60
C GLU A 17 0.53 5.96 11.32
N LEU A 18 0.35 5.01 10.40
CA LEU A 18 1.39 4.06 10.03
C LEU A 18 2.56 4.76 9.33
N GLU A 19 2.30 5.76 8.51
CA GLU A 19 3.35 6.56 7.89
C GLU A 19 4.16 7.31 8.93
N ALA A 20 3.52 7.94 9.91
CA ALA A 20 4.20 8.63 11.00
C ALA A 20 5.02 7.66 11.86
N LEU A 21 4.48 6.47 12.13
CA LEU A 21 5.19 5.43 12.85
C LEU A 21 6.42 4.95 12.07
N SER A 22 6.28 4.73 10.77
CA SER A 22 7.38 4.34 9.90
C SER A 22 8.50 5.38 9.90
N ARG A 23 8.13 6.67 9.81
CA ARG A 23 9.11 7.75 9.84
C ARG A 23 9.85 7.81 11.17
N ARG A 24 9.14 7.64 12.27
CA ARG A 24 9.68 7.71 13.62
C ARG A 24 10.61 6.54 13.94
N THR A 25 10.28 5.35 13.44
CA THR A 25 11.03 4.13 13.75
C THR A 25 11.97 3.70 12.63
N ALA A 26 11.91 4.33 11.47
CA ALA A 26 12.65 3.95 10.26
C ALA A 26 12.39 2.49 9.86
N GLN A 27 11.15 2.02 10.05
CA GLN A 27 10.76 0.65 9.74
C GLN A 27 9.62 0.61 8.74
N THR A 28 9.67 -0.36 7.84
CA THR A 28 8.61 -0.60 6.88
C THR A 28 7.37 -1.13 7.61
N GLN A 29 6.21 -0.56 7.30
CA GLN A 29 4.92 -1.02 7.81
C GLN A 29 4.25 -1.86 6.73
N LEU A 30 3.82 -3.07 7.10
CA LEU A 30 3.19 -3.99 6.15
C LEU A 30 1.67 -3.97 6.33
N LEU A 31 0.96 -4.01 5.21
CA LEU A 31 -0.49 -3.98 5.16
C LEU A 31 -0.99 -5.10 4.25
N ILE A 32 -2.12 -5.71 4.63
CA ILE A 32 -2.81 -6.68 3.81
C ILE A 32 -4.28 -6.30 3.68
N GLU A 33 -4.91 -6.74 2.60
CA GLU A 33 -6.33 -6.51 2.37
C GLU A 33 -6.92 -7.74 1.69
N THR A 34 -8.24 -7.88 1.75
CA THR A 34 -8.91 -8.93 0.99
C THR A 34 -8.65 -8.71 -0.50
N PRO A 35 -8.47 -9.78 -1.28
CA PRO A 35 -8.06 -9.63 -2.69
C PRO A 35 -8.90 -8.68 -3.53
N TYR A 36 -10.24 -8.68 -3.35
CA TYR A 36 -11.10 -7.79 -4.14
C TYR A 36 -11.06 -6.32 -3.72
N ARG A 37 -10.30 -5.98 -2.67
CA ARG A 37 -10.15 -4.58 -2.21
C ARG A 37 -8.77 -4.02 -2.51
N ASN A 38 -7.92 -4.80 -3.19
CA ASN A 38 -6.55 -4.36 -3.46
C ASN A 38 -6.49 -3.03 -4.21
N ALA A 39 -7.33 -2.87 -5.25
CA ALA A 39 -7.36 -1.62 -6.00
C ALA A 39 -7.79 -0.44 -5.14
N ALA A 40 -8.81 -0.63 -4.30
CA ALA A 40 -9.29 0.42 -3.39
C ALA A 40 -8.22 0.78 -2.36
N LEU A 41 -7.50 -0.20 -1.83
CA LEU A 41 -6.40 0.05 -0.89
C LEU A 41 -5.26 0.81 -1.56
N LEU A 42 -4.87 0.44 -2.78
CA LEU A 42 -3.84 1.15 -3.51
C LEU A 42 -4.22 2.63 -3.68
N GLN A 43 -5.45 2.91 -4.09
CA GLN A 43 -5.93 4.29 -4.24
C GLN A 43 -5.90 5.05 -2.91
N ALA A 44 -6.32 4.41 -1.82
CA ALA A 44 -6.28 5.03 -0.50
C ALA A 44 -4.85 5.37 -0.08
N LEU A 45 -3.91 4.47 -0.33
CA LEU A 45 -2.49 4.70 -0.03
C LEU A 45 -1.94 5.87 -0.85
N LEU A 46 -2.24 5.91 -2.15
CA LEU A 46 -1.75 6.98 -3.02
C LEU A 46 -2.35 8.34 -2.67
N THR A 47 -3.55 8.36 -2.09
CA THR A 47 -4.20 9.60 -1.66
C THR A 47 -3.65 10.10 -0.32
N ALA A 48 -3.40 9.19 0.62
CA ALA A 48 -3.06 9.56 1.99
C ALA A 48 -1.57 9.71 2.25
N LEU A 49 -0.71 8.97 1.54
CA LEU A 49 0.73 8.99 1.78
C LEU A 49 1.42 10.21 1.16
N ALA A 50 2.53 10.63 1.79
CA ALA A 50 3.37 11.67 1.22
C ALA A 50 4.06 11.20 -0.06
N PRO A 51 4.35 12.11 -1.01
CA PRO A 51 4.99 11.73 -2.29
C PRO A 51 6.35 11.04 -2.13
N THR A 52 7.06 11.35 -1.05
CA THR A 52 8.40 10.81 -0.79
C THR A 52 8.39 9.46 -0.11
N THR A 53 7.24 9.02 0.40
CA THR A 53 7.12 7.72 1.05
C THR A 53 7.30 6.61 0.03
N MET A 54 8.16 5.64 0.35
CA MET A 54 8.38 4.48 -0.49
C MET A 54 7.21 3.50 -0.31
N LEU A 55 6.57 3.12 -1.39
CA LEU A 55 5.48 2.16 -1.38
C LEU A 55 5.88 0.92 -2.18
N SER A 56 5.81 -0.23 -1.52
CA SER A 56 6.08 -1.52 -2.13
C SER A 56 4.77 -2.30 -2.27
N VAL A 57 4.56 -2.90 -3.42
CA VAL A 57 3.42 -3.77 -3.66
C VAL A 57 3.94 -5.11 -4.18
N SER A 58 3.58 -6.19 -3.48
CA SER A 58 3.90 -7.55 -3.89
C SER A 58 2.59 -8.27 -4.15
N CYS A 59 2.36 -8.69 -5.36
CA CYS A 59 1.08 -9.23 -5.79
C CYS A 59 1.25 -10.63 -6.34
N ALA A 60 0.44 -11.57 -5.86
CA ALA A 60 0.34 -12.94 -6.39
C ALA A 60 1.70 -13.65 -6.47
N LEU A 61 2.56 -13.50 -5.46
CA LEU A 61 3.93 -14.03 -5.48
C LEU A 61 4.02 -15.54 -5.64
N THR A 62 2.96 -16.28 -5.32
CA THR A 62 2.95 -17.73 -5.45
C THR A 62 2.49 -18.21 -6.82
N THR A 63 2.25 -17.31 -7.77
CA THR A 63 1.78 -17.62 -9.11
C THR A 63 2.79 -17.16 -10.16
N PRO A 64 2.76 -17.74 -11.38
CA PRO A 64 3.65 -17.29 -12.46
C PRO A 64 3.44 -15.85 -12.89
N VAL A 65 2.28 -15.24 -12.58
CA VAL A 65 1.98 -13.85 -12.93
C VAL A 65 2.31 -12.89 -11.79
N GLY A 66 2.88 -13.39 -10.70
CA GLY A 66 3.24 -12.57 -9.54
C GLY A 66 4.31 -11.54 -9.87
N TRP A 67 4.24 -10.39 -9.17
CA TRP A 67 5.21 -9.32 -9.33
C TRP A 67 5.39 -8.53 -8.03
N THR A 68 6.54 -7.88 -7.93
CA THR A 68 6.84 -6.96 -6.85
C THR A 68 7.36 -5.66 -7.44
N ARG A 69 6.86 -4.53 -6.94
CA ARG A 69 7.33 -3.22 -7.34
C ARG A 69 7.47 -2.32 -6.13
N SER A 70 8.59 -1.60 -6.05
CA SER A 70 8.89 -0.70 -4.94
C SER A 70 9.35 0.63 -5.53
N GLN A 71 8.64 1.72 -5.21
CA GLN A 71 8.96 3.05 -5.74
C GLN A 71 8.28 4.11 -4.88
N PRO A 72 8.72 5.40 -4.96
CA PRO A 72 8.06 6.47 -4.23
C PRO A 72 6.60 6.63 -4.66
N VAL A 73 5.75 7.09 -3.74
CA VAL A 73 4.33 7.33 -4.01
C VAL A 73 4.13 8.27 -5.19
N ALA A 74 4.98 9.30 -5.33
CA ALA A 74 4.91 10.22 -6.46
C ALA A 74 5.00 9.48 -7.80
N ARG A 75 5.84 8.46 -7.87
CA ARG A 75 6.00 7.65 -9.07
C ARG A 75 4.78 6.79 -9.35
N TRP A 76 4.21 6.20 -8.27
CA TRP A 76 2.96 5.45 -8.39
C TRP A 76 1.82 6.31 -8.93
N ARG A 77 1.75 7.58 -8.51
CA ARG A 77 0.70 8.51 -8.96
C ARG A 77 0.80 8.85 -10.44
N GLU A 78 2.00 8.81 -11.01
CA GLU A 78 2.23 9.05 -12.43
C GLU A 78 1.86 7.87 -13.30
N GLN A 79 1.73 6.68 -12.72
CA GLN A 79 1.49 5.44 -13.44
C GLN A 79 0.08 4.94 -13.18
N ARG A 80 -0.51 4.36 -14.21
CA ARG A 80 -1.79 3.69 -14.07
C ARG A 80 -1.53 2.21 -13.84
N ILE A 81 -1.75 1.77 -12.61
CA ILE A 81 -1.49 0.40 -12.21
C ILE A 81 -2.82 -0.32 -12.01
N GLU A 82 -3.00 -1.43 -12.69
CA GLU A 82 -4.15 -2.29 -12.47
C GLU A 82 -3.78 -3.40 -11.50
N MET A 83 -4.54 -3.48 -10.39
CA MET A 83 -4.36 -4.55 -9.43
C MET A 83 -5.18 -5.75 -9.86
N PRO A 84 -4.59 -6.95 -9.90
CA PRO A 84 -5.36 -8.15 -10.20
C PRO A 84 -6.48 -8.35 -9.18
N ALA A 85 -7.70 -8.58 -9.66
CA ALA A 85 -8.82 -8.92 -8.80
C ALA A 85 -8.62 -10.34 -8.26
N ARG A 86 -8.97 -10.53 -6.98
CA ARG A 86 -8.97 -11.84 -6.33
C ARG A 86 -7.60 -12.50 -6.16
N LEU A 87 -6.52 -11.80 -6.38
CA LEU A 87 -5.17 -12.30 -6.09
C LEU A 87 -4.63 -11.62 -4.84
N PRO A 88 -3.93 -12.36 -3.97
CA PRO A 88 -3.39 -11.79 -2.75
C PRO A 88 -2.29 -10.77 -3.04
N ALA A 89 -2.26 -9.72 -2.24
CA ALA A 89 -1.22 -8.70 -2.33
C ALA A 89 -0.79 -8.27 -0.93
N VAL A 90 0.47 -7.90 -0.80
CA VAL A 90 1.03 -7.33 0.42
C VAL A 90 1.57 -5.95 0.07
N PHE A 91 1.21 -4.96 0.88
CA PHE A 91 1.64 -3.58 0.71
C PHE A 91 2.62 -3.22 1.81
N GLY A 92 3.69 -2.54 1.46
CA GLY A 92 4.65 -2.04 2.45
C GLY A 92 4.90 -0.56 2.26
N LEU A 93 4.94 0.21 3.34
CA LEU A 93 5.28 1.62 3.27
C LEU A 93 6.47 1.93 4.18
N LEU A 94 7.39 2.74 3.66
CA LEU A 94 8.54 3.22 4.40
C LEU A 94 8.63 4.73 4.19
N ALA A 95 8.33 5.49 5.23
CA ALA A 95 8.35 6.95 5.16
C ALA A 95 9.78 7.47 5.11
N ALA A 96 9.98 8.48 4.29
CA ALA A 96 11.29 9.13 4.15
C ALA A 96 11.52 10.14 5.28
#